data_03c934413c2505cf4e62e5690b84a709
#
_entry.id   03c934413c2505cf4e62e5690b84a709
#
_cell.length_a   1.000
_cell.length_b   1.000
_cell.length_c   1.000
_cell.angle_alpha   90.00
_cell.angle_beta   90.00
_cell.angle_gamma   90.00
#
_symmetry.space_group_name_H-M   'P 1'
#
loop_
_entity.id
_entity.type
_entity.pdbx_description
1 polymer ?
#
loop_
_entity_poly.entity_id
_entity_poly.type
_entity_poly.pdbx_seq_one_letter_code
_entity_poly.pdbx_strand_id
1 'polypeptide(L)'
;MNRRWCVWSLITIVVATVACDGGAPAPTTPSFPPSFVAGTWNGTLTIEREGEATTTGPTSWVFEVVPGTNLQTFRVTIQSQHAWLLMSTTVTSAITPSNTPPARISTQGDYASPRGCTGSLLSVGTVDAARLDADFSGVDCPTLAHSTFRGHVVLTKAGG
;
A
#
# COMPACT_ATOMS: atom_id res chain seq x y z
N MET A 1 89.17 32.28 6.33
CA MET A 1 88.68 30.88 6.31
C MET A 1 87.61 30.74 7.36
N ASN A 2 86.28 30.92 6.97
CA ASN A 2 85.17 30.85 7.90
C ASN A 2 84.18 29.78 7.39
N ARG A 3 84.21 28.66 8.08
CA ARG A 3 83.23 27.59 7.89
C ARG A 3 81.95 27.94 8.60
N ARG A 4 80.89 28.19 7.82
CA ARG A 4 79.52 28.31 8.35
C ARG A 4 78.83 26.92 8.27
N TRP A 5 78.41 26.44 9.47
CA TRP A 5 77.68 25.27 9.66
C TRP A 5 76.20 25.60 9.44
N CYS A 6 75.54 25.01 8.40
CA CYS A 6 74.10 25.04 8.27
C CYS A 6 73.48 23.90 9.09
N VAL A 7 72.76 24.28 10.15
CA VAL A 7 71.94 23.37 10.90
C VAL A 7 70.65 23.24 10.18
N TRP A 8 70.34 22.05 9.69
CA TRP A 8 69.04 21.72 9.09
C TRP A 8 68.11 21.28 10.21
N SER A 9 67.14 22.13 10.54
CA SER A 9 66.00 21.75 11.40
C SER A 9 65.00 20.95 10.60
N LEU A 10 64.89 19.68 10.91
CA LEU A 10 63.84 18.81 10.44
C LEU A 10 62.52 19.15 11.17
N ILE A 11 61.65 19.84 10.50
CA ILE A 11 60.26 20.06 10.96
C ILE A 11 59.45 18.82 10.59
N THR A 12 59.15 17.99 11.58
CA THR A 12 58.23 16.85 11.41
C THR A 12 56.80 17.39 11.46
N ILE A 13 56.16 17.47 10.31
CA ILE A 13 54.72 17.79 10.20
C ILE A 13 53.95 16.52 10.51
N VAL A 14 53.34 16.46 11.69
CA VAL A 14 52.33 15.43 12.03
C VAL A 14 51.03 15.84 11.39
N VAL A 15 50.69 15.20 10.27
CA VAL A 15 49.37 15.32 9.65
C VAL A 15 48.42 14.44 10.47
N ALA A 16 47.61 15.05 11.34
CA ALA A 16 46.49 14.38 11.98
C ALA A 16 45.36 14.24 10.94
N THR A 17 45.20 13.06 10.38
CA THR A 17 44.04 12.71 9.61
C THR A 17 42.85 12.53 10.55
N VAL A 18 42.01 13.57 10.65
CA VAL A 18 40.67 13.44 11.27
C VAL A 18 39.86 12.62 10.30
N ALA A 19 39.71 11.33 10.55
CA ALA A 19 38.71 10.49 9.91
C ALA A 19 37.35 10.97 10.40
N CYS A 20 36.67 11.80 9.59
CA CYS A 20 35.24 12.02 9.74
C CYS A 20 34.54 10.70 9.35
N ASP A 21 34.27 9.89 10.35
CA ASP A 21 33.39 8.73 10.24
C ASP A 21 31.94 9.23 10.09
N GLY A 22 31.67 9.84 8.94
CA GLY A 22 30.34 10.19 8.49
C GLY A 22 29.66 8.92 8.02
N GLY A 23 29.39 7.97 8.94
CA GLY A 23 28.54 6.85 8.65
C GLY A 23 27.21 7.38 8.10
N ALA A 24 26.95 7.12 6.81
CA ALA A 24 25.62 7.38 6.27
C ALA A 24 24.60 6.71 7.19
N PRO A 25 23.51 7.39 7.59
CA PRO A 25 22.51 6.78 8.43
C PRO A 25 22.04 5.50 7.70
N ALA A 26 22.07 4.38 8.42
CA ALA A 26 21.60 3.12 7.88
C ALA A 26 20.18 3.35 7.31
N PRO A 27 19.87 2.83 6.11
CA PRO A 27 18.54 2.98 5.55
C PRO A 27 17.54 2.47 6.58
N THR A 28 16.70 3.37 7.09
CA THR A 28 15.64 3.01 8.03
C THR A 28 14.71 2.07 7.31
N THR A 29 14.70 0.81 7.73
CA THR A 29 13.74 -0.17 7.25
C THR A 29 12.35 0.42 7.48
N PRO A 30 11.45 0.43 6.48
CA PRO A 30 10.10 0.93 6.66
C PRO A 30 9.49 0.29 7.90
N SER A 31 8.92 1.08 8.79
CA SER A 31 8.34 0.63 10.06
C SER A 31 7.17 -0.34 9.89
N PHE A 32 6.66 -0.49 8.65
CA PHE A 32 5.56 -1.36 8.27
C PHE A 32 5.99 -2.31 7.15
N PRO A 33 6.43 -3.53 7.50
CA PRO A 33 6.60 -4.57 6.48
C PRO A 33 5.25 -4.85 5.82
N PRO A 34 5.18 -4.96 4.50
CA PRO A 34 3.92 -5.21 3.76
C PRO A 34 3.12 -6.40 4.26
N SER A 35 3.77 -7.36 4.92
CA SER A 35 3.13 -8.54 5.54
C SER A 35 2.07 -8.18 6.60
N PHE A 36 2.07 -6.97 7.17
CA PHE A 36 1.04 -6.58 8.14
C PHE A 36 -0.37 -6.53 7.53
N VAL A 37 -0.48 -6.34 6.21
CA VAL A 37 -1.76 -6.30 5.50
C VAL A 37 -2.31 -7.69 5.22
N ALA A 38 -1.46 -8.70 5.11
CA ALA A 38 -1.89 -10.07 4.84
C ALA A 38 -2.90 -10.57 5.89
N GLY A 39 -3.91 -11.31 5.45
CA GLY A 39 -4.97 -11.87 6.28
C GLY A 39 -6.36 -11.36 5.93
N THR A 40 -7.31 -11.64 6.81
CA THR A 40 -8.72 -11.31 6.64
C THR A 40 -9.06 -9.97 7.28
N TRP A 41 -9.84 -9.19 6.56
CA TRP A 41 -10.33 -7.89 6.96
C TRP A 41 -11.84 -7.85 6.79
N ASN A 42 -12.57 -7.44 7.81
CA ASN A 42 -14.02 -7.38 7.82
C ASN A 42 -14.50 -5.95 8.09
N GLY A 43 -15.62 -5.59 7.49
CA GLY A 43 -16.18 -4.26 7.72
C GLY A 43 -17.39 -3.96 6.86
N THR A 44 -17.51 -2.70 6.49
CA THR A 44 -18.65 -2.18 5.74
C THR A 44 -18.23 -1.55 4.43
N LEU A 45 -19.05 -1.75 3.42
CA LEU A 45 -18.96 -1.19 2.10
C LEU A 45 -20.20 -0.32 1.85
N THR A 46 -19.99 0.96 1.59
CA THR A 46 -21.05 1.89 1.18
C THR A 46 -20.91 2.15 -0.31
N ILE A 47 -22.00 2.03 -1.05
CA ILE A 47 -22.01 2.18 -2.51
C ILE A 47 -23.04 3.20 -2.94
N GLU A 48 -22.64 4.03 -3.88
CA GLU A 48 -23.46 5.01 -4.58
C GLU A 48 -23.47 4.69 -6.08
N ARG A 49 -24.65 4.65 -6.66
CA ARG A 49 -24.87 4.58 -8.11
C ARG A 49 -25.77 5.72 -8.54
N GLU A 50 -25.53 6.20 -9.75
CA GLU A 50 -26.37 7.23 -10.33
C GLU A 50 -27.83 6.77 -10.42
N GLY A 51 -28.74 7.57 -9.87
CA GLY A 51 -30.18 7.28 -9.89
C GLY A 51 -30.67 6.24 -8.86
N GLU A 52 -29.79 5.73 -8.02
CA GLU A 52 -30.13 4.78 -6.96
C GLU A 52 -29.85 5.34 -5.55
N ALA A 53 -30.53 4.80 -4.55
CA ALA A 53 -30.26 5.14 -3.17
C ALA A 53 -28.89 4.57 -2.75
N THR A 54 -28.13 5.34 -1.97
CA THR A 54 -26.91 4.88 -1.32
C THR A 54 -27.21 3.66 -0.44
N THR A 55 -26.43 2.63 -0.57
CA THR A 55 -26.60 1.38 0.19
C THR A 55 -25.32 1.03 0.91
N THR A 56 -25.44 0.44 2.11
CA THR A 56 -24.33 -0.02 2.94
C THR A 56 -24.55 -1.48 3.31
N GLY A 57 -23.51 -2.28 3.18
CA GLY A 57 -23.56 -3.70 3.51
C GLY A 57 -22.22 -4.22 4.06
N PRO A 58 -22.24 -5.41 4.68
CA PRO A 58 -21.02 -6.05 5.14
C PRO A 58 -20.15 -6.52 3.98
N THR A 59 -18.84 -6.47 4.20
CA THR A 59 -17.83 -6.96 3.25
C THR A 59 -16.66 -7.61 3.99
N SER A 60 -16.03 -8.57 3.34
CA SER A 60 -14.80 -9.22 3.80
C SER A 60 -13.77 -9.23 2.67
N TRP A 61 -12.57 -8.79 2.98
CA TRP A 61 -11.44 -8.75 2.06
C TRP A 61 -10.31 -9.63 2.62
N VAL A 62 -9.82 -10.55 1.81
CA VAL A 62 -8.71 -11.44 2.18
C VAL A 62 -7.50 -11.06 1.33
N PHE A 63 -6.43 -10.62 1.98
CA PHE A 63 -5.17 -10.25 1.35
C PHE A 63 -4.17 -11.39 1.45
N GLU A 64 -3.70 -11.87 0.31
CA GLU A 64 -2.69 -12.91 0.19
C GLU A 64 -1.45 -12.37 -0.49
N VAL A 65 -0.28 -12.60 0.09
CA VAL A 65 1.00 -12.24 -0.53
C VAL A 65 1.18 -13.05 -1.81
N VAL A 66 1.50 -12.40 -2.92
CA VAL A 66 1.79 -13.10 -4.19
C VAL A 66 3.24 -13.57 -4.18
N PRO A 67 3.52 -14.88 -4.19
CA PRO A 67 4.87 -15.41 -4.23
C PRO A 67 5.65 -14.93 -5.46
N GLY A 68 6.92 -14.58 -5.29
CA GLY A 68 7.80 -14.16 -6.39
C GLY A 68 7.64 -12.72 -6.84
N THR A 69 6.72 -11.96 -6.26
CA THR A 69 6.63 -10.50 -6.42
C THR A 69 7.36 -9.78 -5.28
N ASN A 70 7.55 -8.47 -5.42
CA ASN A 70 7.93 -7.67 -4.27
C ASN A 70 6.83 -7.80 -3.19
N LEU A 71 7.21 -7.79 -1.92
CA LEU A 71 6.29 -7.96 -0.77
C LEU A 71 5.17 -6.90 -0.66
N GLN A 72 5.05 -6.03 -1.65
CA GLN A 72 4.10 -4.92 -1.69
C GLN A 72 2.87 -5.21 -2.56
N THR A 73 2.82 -6.39 -3.19
CA THR A 73 1.71 -6.81 -4.06
C THR A 73 0.95 -7.96 -3.45
N PHE A 74 -0.36 -7.84 -3.44
CA PHE A 74 -1.28 -8.81 -2.87
C PHE A 74 -2.31 -9.24 -3.90
N ARG A 75 -2.72 -10.49 -3.79
CA ARG A 75 -4.00 -10.94 -4.32
C ARG A 75 -5.06 -10.64 -3.28
N VAL A 76 -6.17 -10.02 -3.68
CA VAL A 76 -7.26 -9.68 -2.77
C VAL A 76 -8.53 -10.36 -3.24
N THR A 77 -9.09 -11.20 -2.40
CA THR A 77 -10.42 -11.75 -2.61
C THR A 77 -11.42 -10.90 -1.85
N ILE A 78 -12.34 -10.28 -2.57
CA ILE A 78 -13.41 -9.44 -2.03
C ILE A 78 -14.68 -10.25 -2.00
N GLN A 79 -15.34 -10.28 -0.85
CA GLN A 79 -16.70 -10.82 -0.68
C GLN A 79 -17.59 -9.69 -0.16
N SER A 80 -18.68 -9.44 -0.86
CA SER A 80 -19.66 -8.43 -0.47
C SER A 80 -21.08 -9.01 -0.54
N GLN A 81 -21.90 -8.67 0.43
CA GLN A 81 -23.33 -9.00 0.42
C GLN A 81 -24.19 -7.93 -0.25
N HIS A 82 -23.56 -7.00 -0.95
CA HIS A 82 -24.28 -5.99 -1.70
C HIS A 82 -25.04 -6.64 -2.85
N ALA A 83 -26.35 -6.38 -2.99
CA ALA A 83 -27.25 -7.14 -3.88
C ALA A 83 -26.83 -7.18 -5.36
N TRP A 84 -26.13 -6.17 -5.86
CA TRP A 84 -25.63 -6.14 -7.23
C TRP A 84 -24.08 -6.31 -7.34
N LEU A 85 -23.40 -6.26 -6.20
CA LEU A 85 -21.98 -6.60 -6.01
C LEU A 85 -21.84 -7.83 -5.11
N LEU A 86 -22.72 -8.82 -5.22
CA LEU A 86 -22.52 -10.15 -4.66
C LEU A 86 -21.32 -10.78 -5.35
N MET A 87 -20.14 -10.43 -4.85
CA MET A 87 -18.88 -10.81 -5.47
C MET A 87 -18.07 -11.72 -4.55
N SER A 88 -17.63 -12.82 -5.15
CA SER A 88 -16.34 -13.37 -4.84
C SER A 88 -15.45 -13.00 -6.02
N THR A 89 -14.67 -11.92 -5.91
CA THR A 89 -13.72 -11.53 -6.97
C THR A 89 -12.32 -11.50 -6.45
N THR A 90 -11.38 -11.77 -7.33
CA THR A 90 -9.96 -11.67 -7.02
C THR A 90 -9.35 -10.54 -7.83
N VAL A 91 -8.78 -9.57 -7.13
CA VAL A 91 -8.14 -8.38 -7.71
C VAL A 91 -6.72 -8.24 -7.17
N THR A 92 -5.96 -7.32 -7.72
CA THR A 92 -4.59 -7.04 -7.27
C THR A 92 -4.57 -5.79 -6.41
N SER A 93 -3.85 -5.85 -5.30
CA SER A 93 -3.57 -4.69 -4.44
C SER A 93 -2.07 -4.43 -4.37
N ALA A 94 -1.72 -3.16 -4.29
CA ALA A 94 -0.36 -2.71 -4.06
C ALA A 94 -0.30 -1.72 -2.89
N ILE A 95 0.77 -1.82 -2.09
CA ILE A 95 1.04 -0.91 -0.98
C ILE A 95 2.25 -0.06 -1.32
N THR A 96 2.12 1.24 -1.11
CA THR A 96 3.26 2.14 -1.12
C THR A 96 3.80 2.23 0.31
N PRO A 97 5.05 1.78 0.55
CA PRO A 97 5.65 1.86 1.88
C PRO A 97 5.66 3.28 2.41
N SER A 98 5.40 3.41 3.69
CA SER A 98 5.52 4.67 4.42
C SER A 98 6.38 4.44 5.66
N ASN A 99 7.24 5.40 5.99
CA ASN A 99 8.01 5.38 7.23
C ASN A 99 7.15 5.67 8.46
N THR A 100 5.94 6.18 8.24
CA THR A 100 4.94 6.46 9.28
C THR A 100 3.58 5.94 8.85
N PRO A 101 2.82 5.30 9.77
CA PRO A 101 1.44 4.91 9.49
C PRO A 101 0.54 6.14 9.27
N PRO A 102 -0.53 6.02 8.48
CA PRO A 102 -0.89 4.85 7.68
C PRO A 102 -0.13 4.80 6.34
N ALA A 103 0.08 3.59 5.82
CA ALA A 103 0.58 3.38 4.46
C ALA A 103 -0.53 3.63 3.42
N ARG A 104 -0.15 3.96 2.18
CA ARG A 104 -1.10 4.03 1.07
C ARG A 104 -1.34 2.65 0.49
N ILE A 105 -2.60 2.37 0.15
CA ILE A 105 -3.02 1.14 -0.51
C ILE A 105 -3.84 1.48 -1.75
N SER A 106 -3.61 0.74 -2.84
CA SER A 106 -4.47 0.77 -4.02
C SER A 106 -4.83 -0.65 -4.42
N THR A 107 -6.09 -0.87 -4.78
CA THR A 107 -6.60 -2.17 -5.22
C THR A 107 -7.31 -1.98 -6.54
N GLN A 108 -7.01 -2.81 -7.54
CA GLN A 108 -7.61 -2.72 -8.86
C GLN A 108 -7.77 -4.08 -9.52
N GLY A 109 -8.74 -4.20 -10.37
CA GLY A 109 -8.95 -5.40 -11.19
C GLY A 109 -10.33 -5.46 -11.82
N ASP A 110 -10.46 -6.40 -12.73
CA ASP A 110 -11.72 -6.75 -13.34
C ASP A 110 -12.41 -7.86 -12.55
N TYR A 111 -13.72 -7.89 -12.59
CA TYR A 111 -14.53 -8.90 -11.91
C TYR A 111 -15.70 -9.38 -12.76
N ALA A 112 -16.15 -10.60 -12.48
CA ALA A 112 -17.39 -11.12 -13.05
C ALA A 112 -18.59 -10.54 -12.27
N SER A 113 -19.37 -9.71 -12.93
CA SER A 113 -20.59 -9.17 -12.34
C SER A 113 -21.68 -10.26 -12.24
N PRO A 114 -22.50 -10.26 -11.17
CA PRO A 114 -23.69 -11.09 -11.09
C PRO A 114 -24.67 -10.89 -12.25
N ARG A 115 -24.55 -9.81 -13.00
CA ARG A 115 -25.33 -9.50 -14.19
C ARG A 115 -24.86 -10.23 -15.46
N GLY A 116 -23.81 -11.07 -15.35
CA GLY A 116 -23.28 -11.85 -16.49
C GLY A 116 -22.33 -11.07 -17.40
N CYS A 117 -21.76 -9.98 -16.93
CA CYS A 117 -20.79 -9.15 -17.65
C CYS A 117 -19.50 -8.97 -16.86
N THR A 118 -18.50 -8.34 -17.45
CA THR A 118 -17.27 -7.94 -16.74
C THR A 118 -17.43 -6.52 -16.21
N GLY A 119 -17.13 -6.34 -14.94
CA GLY A 119 -16.97 -5.04 -14.30
C GLY A 119 -15.51 -4.76 -13.98
N SER A 120 -15.20 -3.53 -13.61
CA SER A 120 -13.88 -3.11 -13.12
C SER A 120 -13.97 -2.34 -11.83
N LEU A 121 -12.96 -2.47 -10.98
CA LEU A 121 -12.85 -1.82 -9.67
C LEU A 121 -11.50 -1.15 -9.53
N LEU A 122 -11.50 0.05 -8.99
CA LEU A 122 -10.35 0.77 -8.48
C LEU A 122 -10.65 1.26 -7.07
N SER A 123 -9.76 0.98 -6.12
CA SER A 123 -9.81 1.50 -4.75
C SER A 123 -8.49 2.16 -4.39
N VAL A 124 -8.57 3.29 -3.71
CA VAL A 124 -7.39 4.02 -3.21
C VAL A 124 -7.68 4.49 -1.78
N GLY A 125 -6.74 4.24 -0.88
CA GLY A 125 -6.93 4.61 0.51
C GLY A 125 -5.67 4.47 1.36
N THR A 126 -5.89 4.25 2.63
CA THR A 126 -4.86 4.08 3.65
C THR A 126 -5.09 2.81 4.47
N VAL A 127 -4.00 2.24 4.95
CA VAL A 127 -4.03 1.05 5.80
C VAL A 127 -2.98 1.14 6.89
N ASP A 128 -3.37 0.75 8.10
CA ASP A 128 -2.47 0.51 9.23
C ASP A 128 -2.62 -0.92 9.75
N ALA A 129 -2.07 -1.24 10.91
CA ALA A 129 -2.12 -2.59 11.46
C ALA A 129 -3.52 -3.08 11.82
N ALA A 130 -4.48 -2.19 12.01
CA ALA A 130 -5.82 -2.49 12.51
C ALA A 130 -6.95 -2.04 11.57
N ARG A 131 -6.73 -0.99 10.78
CA ARG A 131 -7.77 -0.34 9.98
C ARG A 131 -7.33 -0.14 8.53
N LEU A 132 -8.24 -0.39 7.61
CA LEU A 132 -8.18 0.02 6.20
C LEU A 132 -9.35 0.94 5.94
N ASP A 133 -9.08 2.05 5.25
CA ASP A 133 -10.04 3.10 4.95
C ASP A 133 -9.79 3.58 3.52
N ALA A 134 -10.72 3.33 2.61
CA ALA A 134 -10.49 3.57 1.20
C ALA A 134 -11.76 3.97 0.44
N ASP A 135 -11.57 4.88 -0.51
CA ASP A 135 -12.57 5.16 -1.53
C ASP A 135 -12.41 4.17 -2.67
N PHE A 136 -13.51 3.84 -3.31
CA PHE A 136 -13.49 3.02 -4.50
C PHE A 136 -14.45 3.55 -5.57
N SER A 137 -14.15 3.19 -6.80
CA SER A 137 -14.97 3.49 -7.97
C SER A 137 -14.86 2.35 -8.98
N GLY A 138 -15.82 2.26 -9.86
CA GLY A 138 -15.79 1.22 -10.88
C GLY A 138 -16.88 1.36 -11.90
N VAL A 139 -16.88 0.37 -12.79
CA VAL A 139 -17.91 0.21 -13.82
C VAL A 139 -18.42 -1.22 -13.73
N ASP A 140 -19.73 -1.37 -13.54
CA ASP A 140 -20.40 -2.66 -13.55
C ASP A 140 -21.18 -2.81 -14.86
N CYS A 141 -20.80 -3.73 -15.73
CA CYS A 141 -21.44 -3.89 -17.04
C CYS A 141 -21.42 -2.62 -17.91
N PRO A 142 -20.29 -2.25 -18.51
CA PRO A 142 -20.15 -0.97 -19.23
C PRO A 142 -21.14 -0.75 -20.39
N THR A 143 -21.79 -1.81 -20.85
CA THR A 143 -22.83 -1.74 -21.90
C THR A 143 -24.21 -1.37 -21.37
N LEU A 144 -24.41 -1.34 -20.06
CA LEU A 144 -25.68 -1.00 -19.43
C LEU A 144 -25.70 0.47 -19.01
N ALA A 145 -26.89 1.08 -19.02
CA ALA A 145 -27.09 2.41 -18.43
C ALA A 145 -26.80 2.37 -16.93
N HIS A 146 -26.26 3.51 -16.40
CA HIS A 146 -25.93 3.64 -14.98
C HIS A 146 -24.93 2.58 -14.48
N SER A 147 -23.95 2.27 -15.31
CA SER A 147 -22.95 1.24 -15.00
C SER A 147 -21.87 1.71 -14.01
N THR A 148 -21.66 3.02 -13.85
CA THR A 148 -20.65 3.56 -12.93
C THR A 148 -21.13 3.53 -11.49
N PHE A 149 -20.19 3.23 -10.58
CA PHE A 149 -20.42 3.31 -9.16
C PHE A 149 -19.20 3.90 -8.46
N ARG A 150 -19.43 4.44 -7.28
CA ARG A 150 -18.40 4.88 -6.34
C ARG A 150 -18.83 4.52 -4.93
N GLY A 151 -17.91 4.57 -4.00
CA GLY A 151 -18.25 4.32 -2.63
C GLY A 151 -17.04 4.37 -1.70
N HIS A 152 -17.27 3.88 -0.51
CA HIS A 152 -16.31 3.91 0.57
C HIS A 152 -16.30 2.60 1.33
N VAL A 153 -15.11 2.11 1.68
CA VAL A 153 -14.94 0.88 2.45
C VAL A 153 -14.12 1.15 3.71
N VAL A 154 -14.61 0.66 4.82
CA VAL A 154 -13.91 0.68 6.09
C VAL A 154 -13.82 -0.74 6.62
N LEU A 155 -12.58 -1.21 6.81
CA LEU A 155 -12.31 -2.55 7.28
C LEU A 155 -11.46 -2.53 8.54
N THR A 156 -11.66 -3.54 9.38
CA THR A 156 -10.82 -3.86 10.53
C THR A 156 -10.22 -5.25 10.35
N LYS A 157 -8.99 -5.43 10.79
CA LYS A 157 -8.31 -6.72 10.67
C LYS A 157 -8.94 -7.74 11.62
N ALA A 158 -9.29 -8.92 11.08
CA ALA A 158 -9.81 -10.02 11.89
C ALA A 158 -8.68 -10.66 12.71
N GLY A 159 -8.89 -10.86 14.00
CA GLY A 159 -7.98 -11.62 14.87
C GLY A 159 -6.70 -10.86 15.29
N GLY A 160 -6.79 -9.51 15.41
CA GLY A 160 -5.79 -8.72 16.11
C GLY A 160 -5.97 -8.81 17.62
#